data_359c12bb9533ede2272615bbea701ca3
#
_entry.id   359c12bb9533ede2272615bbea701ca3
#
_cell.length_a   1.000
_cell.length_b   1.000
_cell.length_c   1.000
_cell.angle_alpha   90.00
_cell.angle_beta   90.00
_cell.angle_gamma   90.00
#
_symmetry.space_group_name_H-M   'P 1'
#
loop_
_entity.id
_entity.type
_entity.pdbx_description
1 polymer ?
#
loop_
_entity_poly.entity_id
_entity_poly.type
_entity_poly.pdbx_seq_one_letter_code
_entity_poly.pdbx_strand_id
1 'polypeptide(L)'
;ENVQPDFILSPDKGAIERASKVAKEINCEFSYLEKTRIDAHTIVHKAKDLNVDGKTVAIVDDMIATGGTICRAAEALRNQGAIAVHAACSHGLFTGGAIARLIRYVDGVHATGSLSNPRDVISGGPALARGVKELFERLDWEL
;
A
#
# COMPACT_ATOMS: atom_id res chain seq x y z
N GLU A 1 -7.70 14.60 6.25
CA GLU A 1 -6.30 14.90 6.63
C GLU A 1 -5.39 14.24 5.62
N ASN A 2 -4.52 15.01 4.99
CA ASN A 2 -3.52 14.47 4.08
C ASN A 2 -2.40 13.83 4.92
N VAL A 3 -2.32 12.52 4.91
CA VAL A 3 -1.17 11.81 5.47
C VAL A 3 -0.01 11.94 4.49
N GLN A 4 1.09 12.51 4.94
CA GLN A 4 2.32 12.55 4.17
C GLN A 4 3.29 11.52 4.78
N PRO A 5 3.46 10.35 4.17
CA PRO A 5 4.39 9.35 4.69
C PRO A 5 5.83 9.73 4.40
N ASP A 6 6.72 9.39 5.33
CA ASP A 6 8.17 9.53 5.19
C ASP A 6 8.77 8.35 4.43
N PHE A 7 8.03 7.23 4.36
CA PHE A 7 8.50 5.97 3.80
C PHE A 7 7.35 5.17 3.18
N ILE A 8 7.60 4.59 2.00
CA ILE A 8 6.66 3.67 1.33
C ILE A 8 7.16 2.24 1.46
N LEU A 9 6.30 1.34 1.91
CA LEU A 9 6.59 -0.08 1.98
C LEU A 9 5.71 -0.86 1.00
N SER A 10 6.34 -1.69 0.17
CA SER A 10 5.64 -2.74 -0.55
C SER A 10 5.53 -3.99 0.33
N PRO A 11 4.35 -4.60 0.45
CA PRO A 11 4.16 -5.78 1.29
C PRO A 11 4.86 -7.02 0.74
N ASP A 12 5.28 -7.00 -0.51
CA ASP A 12 6.07 -8.06 -1.14
C ASP A 12 6.88 -7.57 -2.34
N LYS A 13 7.71 -8.46 -2.89
CA LYS A 13 8.58 -8.17 -4.03
C LYS A 13 7.79 -7.87 -5.32
N GLY A 14 6.59 -8.42 -5.48
CA GLY A 14 5.77 -8.23 -6.68
C GLY A 14 5.22 -6.81 -6.83
N ALA A 15 5.07 -6.08 -5.74
CA ALA A 15 4.54 -4.71 -5.74
C ALA A 15 5.62 -3.60 -5.67
N ILE A 16 6.92 -3.95 -5.79
CA ILE A 16 8.04 -2.99 -5.67
C ILE A 16 7.93 -1.84 -6.69
N GLU A 17 7.62 -2.15 -7.93
CA GLU A 17 7.51 -1.12 -8.97
C GLU A 17 6.45 -0.08 -8.63
N ARG A 18 5.33 -0.52 -8.07
CA ARG A 18 4.25 0.35 -7.62
C ARG A 18 4.69 1.23 -6.45
N ALA A 19 5.30 0.63 -5.43
CA ALA A 19 5.84 1.36 -4.29
C ALA A 19 6.87 2.40 -4.71
N SER A 20 7.76 2.05 -5.64
CA SER A 20 8.75 2.97 -6.21
C SER A 20 8.11 4.16 -6.93
N LYS A 21 7.06 3.93 -7.73
CA LYS A 21 6.34 5.01 -8.41
C LYS A 21 5.68 5.97 -7.42
N VAL A 22 5.00 5.43 -6.41
CA VAL A 22 4.38 6.26 -5.35
C VAL A 22 5.44 7.07 -4.60
N ALA A 23 6.54 6.43 -4.19
CA ALA A 23 7.61 7.09 -3.45
C ALA A 23 8.26 8.23 -4.25
N LYS A 24 8.44 8.05 -5.55
CA LYS A 24 8.95 9.11 -6.46
C LYS A 24 8.00 10.30 -6.53
N GLU A 25 6.69 10.08 -6.65
CA GLU A 25 5.70 11.15 -6.72
C GLU A 25 5.67 12.03 -5.46
N ILE A 26 5.89 11.45 -4.30
CA ILE A 26 5.88 12.15 -3.02
C ILE A 26 7.28 12.44 -2.46
N ASN A 27 8.33 12.08 -3.20
CA ASN A 27 9.74 12.31 -2.87
C ASN A 27 10.14 11.72 -1.50
N CYS A 28 9.87 10.43 -1.27
CA CYS A 28 10.27 9.72 -0.07
C CYS A 28 10.98 8.40 -0.36
N GLU A 29 11.53 7.78 0.68
CA GLU A 29 12.18 6.48 0.59
C GLU A 29 11.16 5.35 0.37
N PHE A 30 11.60 4.23 -0.20
CA PHE A 30 10.78 3.02 -0.32
C PHE A 30 11.61 1.76 -0.15
N SER A 31 10.93 0.68 0.25
CA SER A 31 11.48 -0.68 0.28
C SER A 31 10.35 -1.72 0.16
N TYR A 32 10.69 -2.98 0.34
CA TYR A 32 9.74 -4.09 0.33
C TYR A 32 10.08 -5.12 1.41
N LEU A 33 9.07 -5.91 1.80
CA LEU A 33 9.27 -7.05 2.69
C LEU A 33 9.66 -8.29 1.90
N GLU A 34 10.73 -8.97 2.36
CA GLU A 34 11.08 -10.28 1.82
C GLU A 34 10.24 -11.37 2.48
N LYS A 35 9.54 -12.15 1.66
CA LYS A 35 8.86 -13.37 2.11
C LYS A 35 9.86 -14.51 2.13
N THR A 36 10.24 -14.98 3.31
CA THR A 36 11.01 -16.22 3.45
C THR A 36 10.05 -17.33 3.87
N ARG A 37 9.91 -18.38 3.04
CA ARG A 37 9.25 -19.61 3.45
C ARG A 37 10.23 -20.43 4.27
N ILE A 38 9.88 -20.72 5.53
CA ILE A 38 10.66 -21.62 6.38
C ILE A 38 10.21 -23.06 6.14
N ASP A 39 8.91 -23.28 5.93
CA ASP A 39 8.31 -24.57 5.58
C ASP A 39 7.00 -24.39 4.79
N ALA A 40 6.31 -25.48 4.47
CA ALA A 40 5.09 -25.46 3.66
C ALA A 40 3.93 -24.62 4.26
N HIS A 41 3.96 -24.35 5.57
CA HIS A 41 2.90 -23.67 6.30
C HIS A 41 3.35 -22.38 6.98
N THR A 42 4.66 -22.13 7.10
CA THR A 42 5.22 -20.99 7.82
C THR A 42 5.87 -20.00 6.87
N ILE A 43 5.25 -18.83 6.72
CA ILE A 43 5.80 -17.69 5.99
C ILE A 43 6.26 -16.68 7.04
N VAL A 44 7.56 -16.41 7.11
CA VAL A 44 8.13 -15.33 7.92
C VAL A 44 8.49 -14.18 7.00
N HIS A 45 7.94 -13.01 7.29
CA HIS A 45 8.38 -11.77 6.67
C HIS A 45 9.66 -11.33 7.39
N LYS A 46 10.81 -11.56 6.79
CA LYS A 46 12.05 -10.92 7.25
C LYS A 46 11.96 -9.45 6.89
N ALA A 47 11.65 -8.65 7.89
CA ALA A 47 11.90 -7.24 7.80
C ALA A 47 13.42 -7.04 7.76
N LYS A 48 13.96 -6.58 6.63
CA LYS A 48 15.26 -5.90 6.62
C LYS A 48 15.19 -4.78 7.66
N ASP A 49 16.34 -4.35 8.17
CA ASP A 49 16.42 -3.07 8.89
C ASP A 49 16.00 -1.97 7.90
N LEU A 50 14.75 -1.52 8.04
CA LEU A 50 14.12 -0.62 7.07
C LEU A 50 14.39 0.85 7.41
N ASN A 51 15.13 1.13 8.48
CA ASN A 51 15.39 2.50 8.95
C ASN A 51 14.10 3.34 9.06
N VAL A 52 13.06 2.77 9.70
CA VAL A 52 11.73 3.39 9.85
C VAL A 52 11.48 3.96 11.25
N ASP A 53 12.49 3.95 12.10
CA ASP A 53 12.41 4.51 13.45
C ASP A 53 12.01 5.98 13.41
N GLY A 54 10.97 6.34 14.16
CA GLY A 54 10.38 7.67 14.17
C GLY A 54 9.66 8.11 12.90
N LYS A 55 9.46 7.21 11.90
CA LYS A 55 8.84 7.56 10.63
C LYS A 55 7.36 7.17 10.55
N THR A 56 6.62 7.93 9.75
CA THR A 56 5.29 7.56 9.25
C THR A 56 5.45 6.73 7.98
N VAL A 57 4.92 5.51 7.97
CA VAL A 57 5.05 4.56 6.87
C VAL A 57 3.71 4.31 6.20
N ALA A 58 3.65 4.34 4.88
CA ALA A 58 2.50 3.84 4.13
C ALA A 58 2.83 2.51 3.45
N ILE A 59 2.06 1.48 3.76
CA ILE A 59 2.08 0.19 3.06
C ILE A 59 1.18 0.31 1.84
N VAL A 60 1.74 0.15 0.64
CA VAL A 60 1.01 0.32 -0.63
C VAL A 60 0.93 -0.99 -1.39
N ASP A 61 -0.30 -1.39 -1.72
CA ASP A 61 -0.59 -2.59 -2.51
C ASP A 61 -1.58 -2.28 -3.64
N ASP A 62 -1.78 -3.20 -4.58
CA ASP A 62 -2.86 -3.08 -5.58
C ASP A 62 -4.20 -3.47 -4.97
N MET A 63 -4.23 -4.52 -4.18
CA MET A 63 -5.45 -5.08 -3.64
C MET A 63 -5.28 -5.47 -2.16
N ILE A 64 -6.24 -5.07 -1.35
CA ILE A 64 -6.37 -5.59 0.00
C ILE A 64 -7.63 -6.45 0.09
N ALA A 65 -7.45 -7.77 0.16
CA ALA A 65 -8.55 -8.72 0.37
C ALA A 65 -8.77 -8.96 1.87
N THR A 66 -8.06 -9.88 2.50
CA THR A 66 -8.23 -10.21 3.92
C THR A 66 -7.42 -9.33 4.86
N GLY A 67 -6.42 -8.62 4.36
CA GLY A 67 -5.56 -7.72 5.13
C GLY A 67 -4.47 -8.42 5.95
N GLY A 68 -4.37 -9.75 5.91
CA GLY A 68 -3.40 -10.47 6.74
C GLY A 68 -1.94 -10.13 6.46
N THR A 69 -1.58 -9.89 5.20
CA THR A 69 -0.23 -9.46 4.81
C THR A 69 0.08 -8.06 5.36
N ILE A 70 -0.88 -7.15 5.26
CA ILE A 70 -0.75 -5.77 5.77
C ILE A 70 -0.59 -5.77 7.29
N CYS A 71 -1.37 -6.57 8.02
CA CYS A 71 -1.26 -6.66 9.49
C CYS A 71 0.15 -7.12 9.91
N ARG A 72 0.70 -8.15 9.28
CA ARG A 72 2.07 -8.62 9.55
C ARG A 72 3.13 -7.58 9.21
N ALA A 73 2.95 -6.88 8.09
CA ALA A 73 3.84 -5.79 7.71
C ALA A 73 3.80 -4.65 8.72
N ALA A 74 2.61 -4.24 9.15
CA ALA A 74 2.44 -3.18 10.15
C ALA A 74 3.08 -3.54 11.50
N GLU A 75 2.90 -4.77 11.97
CA GLU A 75 3.53 -5.26 13.19
C GLU A 75 5.06 -5.22 13.08
N ALA A 76 5.63 -5.66 11.97
CA ALA A 76 7.08 -5.62 11.72
C ALA A 76 7.62 -4.17 11.69
N LEU A 77 6.87 -3.22 11.11
CA LEU A 77 7.22 -1.80 11.10
C LEU A 77 7.17 -1.19 12.50
N ARG A 78 6.14 -1.48 13.27
CA ARG A 78 6.03 -1.02 14.67
C ARG A 78 7.17 -1.52 15.53
N ASN A 79 7.57 -2.79 15.36
CA ASN A 79 8.71 -3.37 16.07
C ASN A 79 10.05 -2.71 15.69
N GLN A 80 10.13 -2.03 14.54
CA GLN A 80 11.28 -1.24 14.10
C GLN A 80 11.16 0.26 14.40
N GLY A 81 10.19 0.67 15.21
CA GLY A 81 10.06 2.04 15.70
C GLY A 81 9.21 2.97 14.82
N ALA A 82 8.47 2.46 13.82
CA ALA A 82 7.54 3.31 13.07
C ALA A 82 6.47 3.92 13.99
N ILE A 83 6.32 5.24 13.94
CA ILE A 83 5.38 5.99 14.80
C ILE A 83 3.97 6.00 14.28
N ALA A 84 3.79 5.88 12.95
CA ALA A 84 2.50 5.72 12.32
C ALA A 84 2.59 4.77 11.13
N VAL A 85 1.56 3.95 10.91
CA VAL A 85 1.47 3.01 9.79
C VAL A 85 0.11 3.16 9.14
N HIS A 86 0.11 3.44 7.84
CA HIS A 86 -1.09 3.52 7.02
C HIS A 86 -1.09 2.41 5.97
N ALA A 87 -2.26 1.93 5.61
CA ALA A 87 -2.46 1.00 4.50
C ALA A 87 -3.17 1.70 3.35
N ALA A 88 -2.67 1.56 2.13
CA ALA A 88 -3.29 2.13 0.95
C ALA A 88 -3.35 1.10 -0.19
N CYS A 89 -4.44 1.06 -0.93
CA CYS A 89 -4.58 0.19 -2.09
C CYS A 89 -5.44 0.81 -3.20
N SER A 90 -5.26 0.30 -4.43
CA SER A 90 -6.16 0.63 -5.53
C SER A 90 -7.51 -0.08 -5.35
N HIS A 91 -7.50 -1.36 -5.00
CA HIS A 91 -8.70 -2.20 -4.93
C HIS A 91 -8.96 -2.72 -3.52
N GLY A 92 -9.85 -2.06 -2.79
CA GLY A 92 -10.23 -2.47 -1.44
C GLY A 92 -11.37 -3.49 -1.46
N LEU A 93 -11.07 -4.80 -1.52
CA LEU A 93 -12.08 -5.85 -1.40
C LEU A 93 -12.58 -6.00 0.04
N PHE A 94 -11.69 -5.92 1.00
CA PHE A 94 -11.95 -5.98 2.45
C PHE A 94 -12.84 -7.15 2.90
N THR A 95 -12.55 -8.35 2.40
CA THR A 95 -13.29 -9.56 2.71
C THR A 95 -12.95 -10.15 4.08
N GLY A 96 -13.81 -11.00 4.62
CA GLY A 96 -13.54 -11.74 5.86
C GLY A 96 -13.25 -10.88 7.08
N GLY A 97 -13.91 -9.74 7.23
CA GLY A 97 -13.71 -8.84 8.36
C GLY A 97 -12.36 -8.08 8.31
N ALA A 98 -11.81 -7.89 7.12
CA ALA A 98 -10.50 -7.24 6.93
C ALA A 98 -10.40 -5.87 7.59
N ILE A 99 -11.42 -5.00 7.44
CA ILE A 99 -11.41 -3.66 8.04
C ILE A 99 -11.29 -3.74 9.56
N ALA A 100 -12.11 -4.56 10.22
CA ALA A 100 -12.07 -4.73 11.67
C ALA A 100 -10.71 -5.29 12.16
N ARG A 101 -10.04 -6.07 11.32
CA ARG A 101 -8.70 -6.56 11.57
C ARG A 101 -7.66 -5.47 11.39
N LEU A 102 -7.68 -4.78 10.25
CA LEU A 102 -6.69 -3.78 9.87
C LEU A 102 -6.60 -2.63 10.86
N ILE A 103 -7.73 -2.08 11.30
CA ILE A 103 -7.76 -0.94 12.25
C ILE A 103 -7.11 -1.22 13.61
N ARG A 104 -6.79 -2.48 13.90
CA ARG A 104 -6.03 -2.88 15.10
C ARG A 104 -4.51 -2.79 14.92
N TYR A 105 -4.03 -2.70 13.68
CA TYR A 105 -2.61 -2.72 13.33
C TYR A 105 -2.14 -1.44 12.65
N VAL A 106 -3.05 -0.75 11.94
CA VAL A 106 -2.71 0.47 11.20
C VAL A 106 -3.57 1.66 11.66
N ASP A 107 -3.01 2.86 11.54
CA ASP A 107 -3.66 4.12 11.94
C ASP A 107 -4.67 4.60 10.90
N GLY A 108 -4.54 4.15 9.67
CA GLY A 108 -5.48 4.47 8.59
C GLY A 108 -5.49 3.43 7.48
N VAL A 109 -6.69 3.25 6.89
CA VAL A 109 -6.90 2.40 5.72
C VAL A 109 -7.51 3.25 4.62
N HIS A 110 -6.88 3.28 3.46
CA HIS A 110 -7.26 4.12 2.32
C HIS A 110 -7.41 3.25 1.07
N ALA A 111 -8.48 3.44 0.33
CA ALA A 111 -8.71 2.76 -0.94
C ALA A 111 -9.25 3.73 -1.98
N THR A 112 -9.04 3.43 -3.26
CA THR A 112 -9.72 4.15 -4.33
C THR A 112 -11.15 3.67 -4.49
N GLY A 113 -12.00 4.48 -5.13
CA GLY A 113 -13.36 4.14 -5.50
C GLY A 113 -13.48 3.17 -6.68
N SER A 114 -12.46 2.38 -6.96
CA SER A 114 -12.51 1.34 -8.00
C SER A 114 -13.47 0.19 -7.65
N LEU A 115 -13.66 -0.04 -6.37
CA LEU A 115 -14.64 -0.97 -5.80
C LEU A 115 -15.36 -0.24 -4.68
N SER A 116 -16.70 -0.32 -4.66
CA SER A 116 -17.48 0.30 -3.58
C SER A 116 -17.17 -0.34 -2.23
N ASN A 117 -16.67 0.45 -1.29
CA ASN A 117 -16.28 -0.01 0.03
C ASN A 117 -16.30 1.15 1.05
N PRO A 118 -16.30 0.87 2.38
CA PRO A 118 -16.36 1.90 3.41
C PRO A 118 -15.13 2.80 3.50
N ARG A 119 -14.05 2.48 2.78
CA ARG A 119 -12.77 3.21 2.76
C ARG A 119 -12.48 3.83 1.39
N ASP A 120 -13.50 3.97 0.58
CA ASP A 120 -13.53 4.65 -0.70
C ASP A 120 -13.35 6.17 -0.53
N VAL A 121 -12.15 6.59 -0.20
CA VAL A 121 -11.81 8.00 0.10
C VAL A 121 -10.98 8.67 -1.00
N ILE A 122 -10.50 7.89 -1.99
CA ILE A 122 -9.64 8.37 -3.06
C ILE A 122 -10.35 8.19 -4.40
N SER A 123 -10.66 9.29 -5.08
CA SER A 123 -11.22 9.19 -6.43
C SER A 123 -10.17 8.70 -7.43
N GLY A 124 -10.46 7.60 -8.11
CA GLY A 124 -9.65 7.10 -9.23
C GLY A 124 -9.90 7.84 -10.55
N GLY A 125 -10.97 8.63 -10.64
CA GLY A 125 -11.41 9.30 -11.87
C GLY A 125 -10.34 10.20 -12.51
N PRO A 126 -9.70 11.12 -11.78
CA PRO A 126 -8.66 11.98 -12.35
C PRO A 126 -7.46 11.22 -12.90
N ALA A 127 -7.03 10.14 -12.25
CA ALA A 127 -5.92 9.31 -12.72
C ALA A 127 -6.31 8.54 -14.00
N LEU A 128 -7.52 7.98 -14.03
CA LEU A 128 -8.05 7.30 -15.20
C LEU A 128 -8.20 8.27 -16.39
N ALA A 129 -8.73 9.45 -16.15
CA ALA A 129 -8.90 10.47 -17.20
C ALA A 129 -7.55 10.88 -17.82
N ARG A 130 -6.50 11.07 -16.99
CA ARG A 130 -5.15 11.34 -17.50
C ARG A 130 -4.64 10.18 -18.35
N GLY A 131 -4.74 8.94 -17.85
CA GLY A 131 -4.28 7.76 -18.59
C GLY A 131 -5.00 7.56 -19.92
N VAL A 132 -6.31 7.82 -19.98
CA VAL A 132 -7.10 7.77 -21.22
C VAL A 132 -6.59 8.85 -22.18
N LYS A 133 -6.43 10.09 -21.73
CA LYS A 133 -5.91 11.20 -22.55
C LYS A 133 -4.54 10.87 -23.14
N GLU A 134 -3.60 10.42 -22.32
CA GLU A 134 -2.26 10.01 -22.77
C GLU A 134 -2.31 8.88 -23.82
N LEU A 135 -3.25 7.93 -23.65
CA LEU A 135 -3.44 6.84 -24.61
C LEU A 135 -3.91 7.39 -25.97
N PHE A 136 -4.89 8.29 -26.00
CA PHE A 136 -5.39 8.88 -27.23
C PHE A 136 -4.32 9.72 -27.92
N GLU A 137 -3.57 10.52 -27.19
CA GLU A 137 -2.44 11.29 -27.72
C GLU A 137 -1.38 10.38 -28.37
N ARG A 138 -1.05 9.23 -27.74
CA ARG A 138 -0.09 8.25 -28.28
C ARG A 138 -0.58 7.51 -29.51
N LEU A 139 -1.88 7.34 -29.65
CA LEU A 139 -2.51 6.66 -30.79
C LEU A 139 -2.91 7.63 -31.90
N ASP A 140 -2.64 8.93 -31.73
CA ASP A 140 -3.02 9.99 -32.66
C ASP A 140 -4.54 10.00 -32.93
N TRP A 141 -5.33 9.68 -31.88
CA TRP A 141 -6.78 9.71 -31.94
C TRP A 141 -7.31 11.03 -31.44
N GLU A 142 -8.20 11.66 -32.20
CA GLU A 142 -8.96 12.81 -31.75
C GLU A 142 -10.05 12.39 -30.75
N LEU A 143 -10.19 13.12 -29.66
CA LEU A 143 -11.26 12.98 -28.67
C LEU A 143 -12.48 13.79 -29.09
#